data_6ab6558ef44235836b5f3cb59c00a0da
#
_entry.id   6ab6558ef44235836b5f3cb59c00a0da
#
_cell.length_a   1.000
_cell.length_b   1.000
_cell.length_c   1.000
_cell.angle_alpha   90.00
_cell.angle_beta   90.00
_cell.angle_gamma   90.00
#
_symmetry.space_group_name_H-M   'P 1'
#
loop_
_entity.id
_entity.type
_entity.pdbx_description
1 polymer ?
#
loop_
_entity_poly.entity_id
_entity_poly.type
_entity_poly.pdbx_seq_one_letter_code
_entity_poly.pdbx_strand_id
1 'polypeptide(L)'
;MADLLGMDPGRIERLRSPDRLEYFDPAKIWQVLRPKPDCTVIEIGAGVGFVTLPFAKAYPGATVYGCDILEGMVGLLAEDAAAQGLANLEAKLMAPNAIDLPDGCGDFIVMAQLHHELDDPEGLMVECHRLLSPGGTVAVVDWTDEDNGRSPAKGRRVPEATLRGHLSHAGFGDLQSHEIYEFHQFVTGQA
;
A
#
# COMPACT_ATOMS: atom_id res chain seq x y z
N MET A 1 -4.32 -7.08 -21.63
CA MET A 1 -3.50 -5.98 -22.21
C MET A 1 -2.96 -5.00 -21.15
N ALA A 2 -3.35 -5.12 -19.88
CA ALA A 2 -2.82 -4.32 -18.76
C ALA A 2 -1.35 -4.63 -18.41
N ASP A 3 -0.87 -5.82 -18.72
CA ASP A 3 0.44 -6.35 -18.31
C ASP A 3 1.67 -5.65 -18.88
N LEU A 4 1.59 -5.14 -20.11
CA LEU A 4 2.77 -4.57 -20.77
C LEU A 4 3.17 -3.19 -20.22
N LEU A 5 2.23 -2.42 -19.69
CA LEU A 5 2.51 -1.10 -19.09
C LEU A 5 3.07 -1.21 -17.67
N GLY A 6 2.73 -2.28 -16.93
CA GLY A 6 3.20 -2.54 -15.57
C GLY A 6 4.69 -2.83 -15.48
N MET A 7 5.24 -3.51 -16.48
CA MET A 7 6.64 -3.97 -16.53
C MET A 7 7.53 -3.12 -17.46
N ASP A 8 7.09 -1.92 -17.85
CA ASP A 8 7.94 -0.98 -18.59
C ASP A 8 9.19 -0.61 -17.78
N PRO A 9 10.42 -0.81 -18.35
CA PRO A 9 11.66 -0.53 -17.62
C PRO A 9 11.76 0.91 -17.10
N GLY A 10 11.27 1.88 -17.86
CA GLY A 10 11.25 3.28 -17.44
C GLY A 10 10.29 3.53 -16.27
N ARG A 11 9.16 2.79 -16.18
CA ARG A 11 8.27 2.83 -15.01
C ARG A 11 8.96 2.22 -13.79
N ILE A 12 9.60 1.06 -13.94
CA ILE A 12 10.32 0.39 -12.86
C ILE A 12 11.42 1.30 -12.31
N GLU A 13 12.23 1.93 -13.19
CA GLU A 13 13.28 2.86 -12.80
C GLU A 13 12.71 4.04 -11.99
N ARG A 14 11.61 4.66 -12.46
CA ARG A 14 10.93 5.73 -11.72
C ARG A 14 10.40 5.27 -10.36
N LEU A 15 9.82 4.05 -10.28
CA LEU A 15 9.32 3.48 -9.03
C LEU A 15 10.42 3.19 -8.02
N ARG A 16 11.64 2.87 -8.49
CA ARG A 16 12.83 2.64 -7.67
C ARG A 16 13.63 3.91 -7.36
N SER A 17 13.30 5.03 -8.01
CA SER A 17 14.08 6.27 -7.85
C SER A 17 14.09 6.74 -6.40
N PRO A 18 15.26 7.03 -5.80
CA PRO A 18 15.35 7.63 -4.48
C PRO A 18 14.75 9.04 -4.43
N ASP A 19 14.61 9.72 -5.56
CA ASP A 19 13.98 11.05 -5.64
C ASP A 19 12.52 11.04 -5.16
N ARG A 20 11.89 9.86 -5.13
CA ARG A 20 10.56 9.70 -4.54
C ARG A 20 10.51 10.08 -3.06
N LEU A 21 11.60 9.88 -2.33
CA LEU A 21 11.69 10.23 -0.91
C LEU A 21 11.51 11.73 -0.66
N GLU A 22 11.78 12.59 -1.65
CA GLU A 22 11.60 14.04 -1.53
C GLU A 22 10.12 14.41 -1.29
N TYR A 23 9.17 13.64 -1.83
CA TYR A 23 7.75 13.94 -1.77
C TYR A 23 6.91 12.82 -1.12
N PHE A 24 7.45 11.60 -1.03
CA PHE A 24 6.81 10.46 -0.39
C PHE A 24 7.83 9.64 0.39
N ASP A 25 7.97 9.91 1.69
CA ASP A 25 8.80 9.13 2.61
C ASP A 25 7.94 8.08 3.33
N PRO A 26 8.10 6.77 3.04
CA PRO A 26 7.36 5.70 3.70
C PRO A 26 7.52 5.66 5.23
N ALA A 27 8.64 6.16 5.76
CA ALA A 27 8.88 6.16 7.19
C ALA A 27 7.83 6.97 7.97
N LYS A 28 7.23 7.97 7.34
CA LYS A 28 6.15 8.77 7.94
C LYS A 28 4.89 7.94 8.21
N ILE A 29 4.60 6.91 7.40
CA ILE A 29 3.47 5.99 7.65
C ILE A 29 3.65 5.32 9.00
N TRP A 30 4.83 4.81 9.27
CA TRP A 30 5.15 4.08 10.50
C TRP A 30 5.19 4.97 11.74
N GLN A 31 5.51 6.24 11.58
CA GLN A 31 5.43 7.24 12.66
C GLN A 31 3.98 7.45 13.12
N VAL A 32 3.00 7.34 12.21
CA VAL A 32 1.57 7.42 12.51
C VAL A 32 1.08 6.11 13.10
N LEU A 33 1.34 4.98 12.42
CA LEU A 33 0.82 3.66 12.79
C LEU A 33 1.45 3.08 14.06
N ARG A 34 2.72 3.42 14.36
CA ARG A 34 3.49 2.96 15.53
C ARG A 34 3.42 1.44 15.72
N PRO A 35 3.83 0.67 14.69
CA PRO A 35 3.70 -0.78 14.71
C PRO A 35 4.53 -1.41 15.84
N LYS A 36 4.02 -2.50 16.39
CA LYS A 36 4.80 -3.35 17.30
C LYS A 36 5.87 -4.10 16.52
N PRO A 37 6.98 -4.50 17.16
CA PRO A 37 8.08 -5.18 16.47
C PRO A 37 7.72 -6.52 15.82
N ASP A 38 6.68 -7.18 16.30
CA ASP A 38 6.19 -8.50 15.91
C ASP A 38 4.85 -8.47 15.15
N CYS A 39 4.47 -7.30 14.64
CA CYS A 39 3.21 -7.13 13.91
C CYS A 39 3.21 -7.82 12.53
N THR A 40 2.02 -8.03 11.99
CA THR A 40 1.80 -8.44 10.60
C THR A 40 1.36 -7.24 9.76
N VAL A 41 2.12 -6.95 8.71
CA VAL A 41 1.82 -5.87 7.74
C VAL A 41 1.56 -6.47 6.36
N ILE A 42 0.51 -6.01 5.72
CA ILE A 42 0.14 -6.40 4.35
C ILE A 42 0.14 -5.13 3.51
N GLU A 43 1.05 -5.01 2.55
CA GLU A 43 1.01 -3.93 1.55
C GLU A 43 0.26 -4.39 0.31
N ILE A 44 -0.75 -3.63 -0.11
CA ILE A 44 -1.53 -3.86 -1.32
C ILE A 44 -0.96 -2.96 -2.42
N GLY A 45 -0.60 -3.57 -3.57
CA GLY A 45 0.07 -2.86 -4.66
C GLY A 45 1.52 -2.53 -4.32
N ALA A 46 2.24 -3.51 -3.77
CA ALA A 46 3.62 -3.32 -3.30
C ALA A 46 4.61 -2.93 -4.41
N GLY A 47 4.30 -3.26 -5.68
CA GLY A 47 5.15 -2.94 -6.82
C GLY A 47 6.59 -3.38 -6.62
N VAL A 48 7.52 -2.44 -6.73
CA VAL A 48 8.96 -2.66 -6.52
C VAL A 48 9.39 -2.67 -5.04
N GLY A 49 8.44 -2.62 -4.09
CA GLY A 49 8.73 -2.68 -2.66
C GLY A 49 9.21 -1.36 -2.04
N PHE A 50 8.81 -0.21 -2.59
CA PHE A 50 9.25 1.09 -2.10
C PHE A 50 8.86 1.34 -0.64
N VAL A 51 7.74 0.80 -0.17
CA VAL A 51 7.29 0.83 1.23
C VAL A 51 7.68 -0.47 1.95
N THR A 52 7.46 -1.62 1.33
CA THR A 52 7.62 -2.95 1.92
C THR A 52 9.06 -3.26 2.34
N LEU A 53 10.05 -3.01 1.43
CA LEU A 53 11.45 -3.35 1.69
C LEU A 53 12.04 -2.58 2.87
N PRO A 54 11.94 -1.23 2.96
CA PRO A 54 12.46 -0.50 4.10
C PRO A 54 11.74 -0.84 5.41
N PHE A 55 10.44 -1.17 5.36
CA PHE A 55 9.72 -1.62 6.54
C PHE A 55 10.26 -2.97 7.05
N ALA A 56 10.33 -3.98 6.19
CA ALA A 56 10.81 -5.31 6.58
C ALA A 56 12.23 -5.25 7.16
N LYS A 57 13.08 -4.37 6.64
CA LYS A 57 14.42 -4.13 7.15
C LYS A 57 14.42 -3.47 8.53
N ALA A 58 13.52 -2.51 8.76
CA ALA A 58 13.44 -1.77 10.03
C ALA A 58 12.80 -2.61 11.15
N TYR A 59 11.92 -3.55 10.80
CA TYR A 59 11.17 -4.40 11.72
C TYR A 59 11.42 -5.89 11.45
N PRO A 60 12.61 -6.42 11.78
CA PRO A 60 12.99 -7.80 11.43
C PRO A 60 12.16 -8.88 12.17
N GLY A 61 11.42 -8.53 13.22
CA GLY A 61 10.49 -9.40 13.92
C GLY A 61 9.07 -9.41 13.36
N ALA A 62 8.74 -8.48 12.46
CA ALA A 62 7.43 -8.40 11.84
C ALA A 62 7.27 -9.44 10.72
N THR A 63 6.04 -9.85 10.46
CA THR A 63 5.68 -10.59 9.23
C THR A 63 5.18 -9.59 8.18
N VAL A 64 5.76 -9.61 7.00
CA VAL A 64 5.45 -8.63 5.95
C VAL A 64 5.01 -9.35 4.67
N TYR A 65 3.84 -9.00 4.18
CA TYR A 65 3.33 -9.45 2.89
C TYR A 65 3.31 -8.27 1.91
N GLY A 66 4.07 -8.37 0.82
CA GLY A 66 4.00 -7.43 -0.30
C GLY A 66 3.16 -8.02 -1.43
N CYS A 67 1.93 -7.56 -1.57
CA CYS A 67 0.95 -8.11 -2.52
C CYS A 67 0.85 -7.24 -3.77
N ASP A 68 0.86 -7.87 -4.96
CA ASP A 68 0.65 -7.17 -6.23
C ASP A 68 -0.11 -8.07 -7.22
N ILE A 69 -0.86 -7.47 -8.15
CA ILE A 69 -1.57 -8.17 -9.22
C ILE A 69 -0.66 -8.57 -10.39
N LEU A 70 0.52 -7.94 -10.50
CA LEU A 70 1.47 -8.17 -11.58
C LEU A 70 2.54 -9.17 -11.13
N GLU A 71 2.52 -10.36 -11.73
CA GLU A 71 3.51 -11.42 -11.44
C GLU A 71 4.96 -10.93 -11.55
N GLY A 72 5.24 -10.07 -12.53
CA GLY A 72 6.57 -9.47 -12.70
C GLY A 72 6.98 -8.56 -11.53
N MET A 73 6.05 -7.80 -10.93
CA MET A 73 6.34 -6.98 -9.73
C MET A 73 6.59 -7.88 -8.51
N VAL A 74 5.79 -8.93 -8.35
CA VAL A 74 6.00 -9.94 -7.29
C VAL A 74 7.38 -10.58 -7.41
N GLY A 75 7.79 -10.94 -8.64
CA GLY A 75 9.13 -11.49 -8.91
C GLY A 75 10.25 -10.52 -8.52
N LEU A 76 10.16 -9.25 -8.94
CA LEU A 76 11.14 -8.21 -8.60
C LEU A 76 11.23 -7.98 -7.09
N LEU A 77 10.08 -7.92 -6.40
CA LEU A 77 10.05 -7.75 -4.95
C LEU A 77 10.70 -8.93 -4.23
N ALA A 78 10.41 -10.16 -4.66
CA ALA A 78 11.01 -11.37 -4.09
C ALA A 78 12.53 -11.41 -4.29
N GLU A 79 13.02 -11.05 -5.48
CA GLU A 79 14.46 -10.96 -5.79
C GLU A 79 15.13 -9.91 -4.92
N ASP A 80 14.56 -8.71 -4.79
CA ASP A 80 15.11 -7.63 -3.98
C ASP A 80 15.10 -7.97 -2.48
N ALA A 81 14.05 -8.63 -1.99
CA ALA A 81 13.98 -9.12 -0.61
C ALA A 81 15.08 -10.16 -0.31
N ALA A 82 15.24 -11.14 -1.20
CA ALA A 82 16.28 -12.16 -1.08
C ALA A 82 17.70 -11.57 -1.13
N ALA A 83 17.95 -10.63 -2.06
CA ALA A 83 19.23 -9.94 -2.19
C ALA A 83 19.60 -9.12 -0.93
N GLN A 84 18.59 -8.61 -0.20
CA GLN A 84 18.77 -7.87 1.06
C GLN A 84 18.70 -8.77 2.30
N GLY A 85 18.46 -10.07 2.17
CA GLY A 85 18.38 -11.03 3.28
C GLY A 85 17.14 -10.82 4.16
N LEU A 86 16.04 -10.30 3.61
CA LEU A 86 14.79 -10.03 4.34
C LEU A 86 13.92 -11.29 4.41
N ALA A 87 14.26 -12.19 5.34
CA ALA A 87 13.53 -13.45 5.53
C ALA A 87 12.11 -13.29 6.09
N ASN A 88 11.77 -12.10 6.57
CA ASN A 88 10.47 -11.74 7.13
C ASN A 88 9.51 -11.11 6.11
N LEU A 89 9.90 -11.04 4.81
CA LEU A 89 9.08 -10.51 3.74
C LEU A 89 8.73 -11.60 2.74
N GLU A 90 7.44 -11.77 2.47
CA GLU A 90 6.90 -12.62 1.41
C GLU A 90 6.24 -11.76 0.33
N ALA A 91 6.72 -11.87 -0.91
CA ALA A 91 6.06 -11.27 -2.07
C ALA A 91 4.95 -12.20 -2.57
N LYS A 92 3.73 -11.67 -2.76
CA LYS A 92 2.54 -12.47 -3.00
C LYS A 92 1.74 -11.97 -4.19
N LEU A 93 1.44 -12.87 -5.13
CA LEU A 93 0.51 -12.57 -6.22
C LEU A 93 -0.91 -12.53 -5.67
N MET A 94 -1.68 -11.51 -6.06
CA MET A 94 -3.08 -11.36 -5.66
C MET A 94 -3.99 -11.24 -6.89
N ALA A 95 -5.26 -11.60 -6.74
CA ALA A 95 -6.32 -11.20 -7.67
C ALA A 95 -6.75 -9.75 -7.36
N PRO A 96 -7.45 -9.05 -8.26
CA PRO A 96 -7.81 -7.64 -8.05
C PRO A 96 -8.44 -7.33 -6.70
N ASN A 97 -9.32 -8.20 -6.19
CA ASN A 97 -10.05 -8.02 -4.93
C ASN A 97 -9.97 -9.26 -4.02
N ALA A 98 -8.92 -10.08 -4.15
CA ALA A 98 -8.76 -11.27 -3.31
C ALA A 98 -7.30 -11.63 -3.10
N ILE A 99 -6.92 -11.90 -1.86
CA ILE A 99 -5.57 -12.26 -1.46
C ILE A 99 -5.64 -13.58 -0.70
N ASP A 100 -4.82 -14.54 -1.13
CA ASP A 100 -4.74 -15.85 -0.47
C ASP A 100 -3.99 -15.75 0.87
N LEU A 101 -4.67 -15.12 1.82
CA LEU A 101 -4.28 -14.99 3.22
C LEU A 101 -5.49 -15.26 4.13
N PRO A 102 -5.29 -15.77 5.35
CA PRO A 102 -6.36 -16.01 6.31
C PRO A 102 -7.10 -14.73 6.72
N ASP A 103 -8.37 -14.87 7.11
CA ASP A 103 -9.14 -13.80 7.73
C ASP A 103 -8.45 -13.34 9.02
N GLY A 104 -8.44 -12.05 9.25
CA GLY A 104 -7.95 -11.47 10.50
C GLY A 104 -6.45 -11.66 10.76
N CYS A 105 -5.64 -11.93 9.74
CA CYS A 105 -4.20 -12.21 9.91
C CYS A 105 -3.33 -10.95 9.99
N GLY A 106 -3.83 -9.79 9.57
CA GLY A 106 -3.08 -8.53 9.51
C GLY A 106 -3.35 -7.60 10.69
N ASP A 107 -2.32 -6.99 11.24
CA ASP A 107 -2.46 -5.86 12.17
C ASP A 107 -2.58 -4.55 11.40
N PHE A 108 -1.88 -4.45 10.27
CA PHE A 108 -1.90 -3.27 9.40
C PHE A 108 -2.03 -3.69 7.95
N ILE A 109 -2.88 -2.96 7.23
CA ILE A 109 -2.86 -2.95 5.76
C ILE A 109 -2.42 -1.57 5.31
N VAL A 110 -1.46 -1.53 4.38
CA VAL A 110 -0.98 -0.30 3.75
C VAL A 110 -1.27 -0.34 2.27
N MET A 111 -1.79 0.77 1.76
CA MET A 111 -1.99 1.02 0.34
C MET A 111 -1.38 2.37 0.01
N ALA A 112 -0.33 2.37 -0.81
CA ALA A 112 0.42 3.57 -1.13
C ALA A 112 0.42 3.86 -2.64
N GLN A 113 -0.14 5.01 -3.04
CA GLN A 113 -0.22 5.46 -4.44
C GLN A 113 -0.89 4.42 -5.36
N LEU A 114 -1.95 3.77 -4.90
CA LEU A 114 -2.66 2.72 -5.61
C LEU A 114 -4.16 3.01 -5.78
N HIS A 115 -4.83 3.59 -4.78
CA HIS A 115 -6.29 3.70 -4.74
C HIS A 115 -6.87 4.38 -6.00
N HIS A 116 -6.16 5.35 -6.55
CA HIS A 116 -6.54 6.04 -7.80
C HIS A 116 -6.44 5.15 -9.07
N GLU A 117 -5.83 3.98 -8.98
CA GLU A 117 -5.70 3.01 -10.10
C GLU A 117 -6.74 1.89 -10.05
N LEU A 118 -7.54 1.79 -8.98
CA LEU A 118 -8.47 0.69 -8.77
C LEU A 118 -9.72 0.80 -9.66
N ASP A 119 -10.06 -0.30 -10.32
CA ASP A 119 -11.33 -0.44 -11.06
C ASP A 119 -12.51 -0.69 -10.12
N ASP A 120 -12.29 -1.41 -9.01
CA ASP A 120 -13.28 -1.73 -7.97
C ASP A 120 -12.71 -1.45 -6.58
N PRO A 121 -12.65 -0.18 -6.17
CA PRO A 121 -12.11 0.20 -4.86
C PRO A 121 -12.95 -0.33 -3.69
N GLU A 122 -14.27 -0.41 -3.83
CA GLU A 122 -15.15 -0.91 -2.76
C GLU A 122 -14.89 -2.39 -2.48
N GLY A 123 -14.82 -3.22 -3.52
CA GLY A 123 -14.51 -4.65 -3.39
C GLY A 123 -13.15 -4.90 -2.73
N LEU A 124 -12.12 -4.11 -3.09
CA LEU A 124 -10.81 -4.25 -2.46
C LEU A 124 -10.81 -3.78 -1.00
N MET A 125 -11.56 -2.72 -0.65
CA MET A 125 -11.67 -2.30 0.75
C MET A 125 -12.36 -3.34 1.63
N VAL A 126 -13.36 -4.06 1.10
CA VAL A 126 -14.01 -5.21 1.78
C VAL A 126 -12.99 -6.33 2.03
N GLU A 127 -12.15 -6.65 1.05
CA GLU A 127 -11.07 -7.63 1.21
C GLU A 127 -10.04 -7.17 2.26
N CYS A 128 -9.66 -5.89 2.25
CA CYS A 128 -8.79 -5.33 3.27
C CYS A 128 -9.40 -5.48 4.68
N HIS A 129 -10.70 -5.23 4.81
CA HIS A 129 -11.39 -5.40 6.10
C HIS A 129 -11.39 -6.87 6.56
N ARG A 130 -11.61 -7.83 5.64
CA ARG A 130 -11.54 -9.28 5.93
C ARG A 130 -10.17 -9.70 6.48
N LEU A 131 -9.11 -9.16 5.90
CA LEU A 131 -7.72 -9.53 6.24
C LEU A 131 -7.25 -8.96 7.58
N LEU A 132 -7.84 -7.85 8.03
CA LEU A 132 -7.44 -7.23 9.29
C LEU A 132 -8.01 -7.96 10.50
N SER A 133 -7.18 -8.11 11.53
CA SER A 133 -7.62 -8.53 12.85
C SER A 133 -8.56 -7.49 13.47
N PRO A 134 -9.46 -7.88 14.41
CA PRO A 134 -10.29 -6.90 15.11
C PRO A 134 -9.45 -5.78 15.76
N GLY A 135 -9.72 -4.54 15.38
CA GLY A 135 -8.94 -3.37 15.77
C GLY A 135 -7.67 -3.13 14.96
N GLY A 136 -7.42 -3.95 13.93
CA GLY A 136 -6.38 -3.72 12.93
C GLY A 136 -6.65 -2.44 12.13
N THR A 137 -5.61 -1.86 11.54
CA THR A 137 -5.69 -0.54 10.91
C THR A 137 -5.38 -0.62 9.43
N VAL A 138 -6.27 -0.06 8.60
CA VAL A 138 -5.97 0.26 7.20
C VAL A 138 -5.34 1.66 7.11
N ALA A 139 -4.32 1.79 6.28
CA ALA A 139 -3.61 3.04 6.00
C ALA A 139 -3.53 3.26 4.49
N VAL A 140 -4.22 4.27 3.99
CA VAL A 140 -4.23 4.61 2.56
C VAL A 140 -3.54 5.94 2.36
N VAL A 141 -2.44 5.94 1.61
CA VAL A 141 -1.74 7.15 1.17
C VAL A 141 -1.87 7.27 -0.33
N ASP A 142 -2.50 8.32 -0.81
CA ASP A 142 -2.67 8.54 -2.23
C ASP A 142 -2.57 10.03 -2.58
N TRP A 143 -2.43 10.34 -3.87
CA TRP A 143 -2.35 11.70 -4.35
C TRP A 143 -3.57 12.52 -3.91
N THR A 144 -3.34 13.78 -3.56
CA THR A 144 -4.45 14.74 -3.42
C THR A 144 -5.13 14.94 -4.78
N ASP A 145 -6.35 15.46 -4.79
CA ASP A 145 -7.07 15.77 -6.04
C ASP A 145 -6.56 17.06 -6.72
N GLU A 146 -5.62 17.77 -6.10
CA GLU A 146 -4.97 18.96 -6.62
C GLU A 146 -3.91 18.65 -7.67
N ASP A 147 -3.72 19.57 -8.61
CA ASP A 147 -2.65 19.51 -9.59
C ASP A 147 -1.35 20.09 -9.03
N ASN A 148 -0.41 19.21 -8.70
CA ASN A 148 0.91 19.58 -8.20
C ASN A 148 2.05 19.31 -9.20
N GLY A 149 1.71 19.02 -10.47
CA GLY A 149 2.67 18.71 -11.53
C GLY A 149 3.33 17.32 -11.45
N ARG A 150 3.06 16.56 -10.38
CA ARG A 150 3.56 15.17 -10.17
C ARG A 150 2.41 14.17 -10.06
N SER A 151 1.22 14.63 -9.65
CA SER A 151 0.03 13.82 -9.47
C SER A 151 -0.50 13.27 -10.80
N PRO A 152 -1.25 12.16 -10.80
CA PRO A 152 -1.92 11.64 -11.99
C PRO A 152 -2.79 12.68 -12.68
N ALA A 153 -3.08 12.45 -13.97
CA ALA A 153 -3.93 13.34 -14.75
C ALA A 153 -5.29 13.55 -14.08
N LYS A 154 -5.88 14.73 -14.30
CA LYS A 154 -7.24 15.06 -13.83
C LYS A 154 -8.22 13.96 -14.27
N GLY A 155 -9.04 13.49 -13.35
CA GLY A 155 -10.00 12.40 -13.56
C GLY A 155 -9.53 11.02 -13.06
N ARG A 156 -8.23 10.87 -12.74
CA ARG A 156 -7.70 9.69 -12.03
C ARG A 156 -7.42 9.96 -10.54
N ARG A 157 -7.47 11.23 -10.13
CA ARG A 157 -7.28 11.60 -8.72
C ARG A 157 -8.57 11.37 -7.96
N VAL A 158 -8.49 10.83 -6.76
CA VAL A 158 -9.64 10.49 -5.93
C VAL A 158 -9.71 11.49 -4.77
N PRO A 159 -10.81 12.26 -4.62
CA PRO A 159 -10.98 13.15 -3.47
C PRO A 159 -10.99 12.35 -2.16
N GLU A 160 -10.47 12.93 -1.08
CA GLU A 160 -10.44 12.27 0.23
C GLU A 160 -11.84 11.84 0.71
N ALA A 161 -12.86 12.65 0.46
CA ALA A 161 -14.22 12.32 0.82
C ALA A 161 -14.70 11.00 0.15
N THR A 162 -14.29 10.76 -1.10
CA THR A 162 -14.59 9.52 -1.82
C THR A 162 -13.84 8.34 -1.22
N LEU A 163 -12.53 8.48 -0.96
CA LEU A 163 -11.74 7.45 -0.28
C LEU A 163 -12.35 7.08 1.07
N ARG A 164 -12.70 8.08 1.89
CA ARG A 164 -13.36 7.85 3.18
C ARG A 164 -14.71 7.15 3.03
N GLY A 165 -15.45 7.46 1.96
CA GLY A 165 -16.71 6.78 1.62
C GLY A 165 -16.49 5.28 1.35
N HIS A 166 -15.47 4.91 0.56
CA HIS A 166 -15.14 3.51 0.28
C HIS A 166 -14.73 2.76 1.56
N LEU A 167 -13.92 3.39 2.42
CA LEU A 167 -13.53 2.80 3.71
C LEU A 167 -14.74 2.59 4.62
N SER A 168 -15.62 3.61 4.77
CA SER A 168 -16.83 3.49 5.59
C SER A 168 -17.78 2.42 5.07
N HIS A 169 -17.94 2.31 3.75
CA HIS A 169 -18.78 1.30 3.12
C HIS A 169 -18.28 -0.12 3.39
N ALA A 170 -16.98 -0.31 3.42
CA ALA A 170 -16.34 -1.59 3.75
C ALA A 170 -16.39 -1.96 5.25
N GLY A 171 -16.87 -1.07 6.12
CA GLY A 171 -17.02 -1.33 7.56
C GLY A 171 -15.94 -0.68 8.44
N PHE A 172 -14.98 0.05 7.87
CA PHE A 172 -13.97 0.73 8.67
C PHE A 172 -14.56 1.89 9.48
N GLY A 173 -14.22 1.90 10.79
CA GLY A 173 -14.54 2.98 11.72
C GLY A 173 -13.34 3.88 12.03
N ASP A 174 -13.54 4.85 12.91
CA ASP A 174 -12.49 5.75 13.43
C ASP A 174 -11.57 6.33 12.33
N LEU A 175 -12.17 6.79 11.22
CA LEU A 175 -11.42 7.34 10.09
C LEU A 175 -10.72 8.64 10.50
N GLN A 176 -9.40 8.68 10.34
CA GLN A 176 -8.55 9.83 10.65
C GLN A 176 -7.76 10.27 9.41
N SER A 177 -7.65 11.59 9.21
CA SER A 177 -6.81 12.18 8.19
C SER A 177 -5.51 12.71 8.80
N HIS A 178 -4.38 12.50 8.13
CA HIS A 178 -3.05 12.88 8.62
C HIS A 178 -2.37 13.83 7.63
N GLU A 179 -2.18 15.07 8.02
CA GLU A 179 -1.53 16.11 7.18
C GLU A 179 -0.01 16.07 7.33
N ILE A 180 0.62 14.98 6.87
CA ILE A 180 2.08 14.79 6.99
C ILE A 180 2.80 14.77 5.64
N TYR A 181 2.06 14.73 4.54
CA TYR A 181 2.56 14.81 3.18
C TYR A 181 2.04 16.06 2.50
N GLU A 182 2.87 16.71 1.71
CA GLU A 182 2.49 17.91 0.94
C GLU A 182 1.60 17.56 -0.26
N PHE A 183 1.86 16.41 -0.91
CA PHE A 183 1.23 16.03 -2.17
C PHE A 183 0.29 14.82 -2.06
N HIS A 184 0.15 14.26 -0.86
CA HIS A 184 -0.67 13.07 -0.65
C HIS A 184 -1.63 13.29 0.52
N GLN A 185 -2.86 12.83 0.33
CA GLN A 185 -3.79 12.56 1.40
C GLN A 185 -3.36 11.26 2.11
N PHE A 186 -3.52 11.22 3.40
CA PHE A 186 -3.26 10.02 4.20
C PHE A 186 -4.42 9.79 5.16
N VAL A 187 -5.14 8.70 4.95
CA VAL A 187 -6.31 8.33 5.77
C VAL A 187 -6.06 6.98 6.42
N THR A 188 -6.37 6.87 7.71
CA THR A 188 -6.41 5.60 8.43
C THR A 188 -7.83 5.28 8.88
N GLY A 189 -8.13 3.98 9.04
CA GLY A 189 -9.39 3.47 9.58
C GLY A 189 -9.17 2.18 10.36
N GLN A 190 -10.06 1.85 11.30
CA GLN A 190 -9.99 0.62 12.10
C GLN A 190 -11.05 -0.39 11.64
N ALA A 191 -10.68 -1.68 11.63
CA ALA A 191 -11.57 -2.81 11.37
C ALA A 191 -12.32 -3.27 12.64
#